data_5fc434b72d10015336b8363e4680ba53
#
_entry.id   5fc434b72d10015336b8363e4680ba53
#
_cell.length_a   1.000
_cell.length_b   1.000
_cell.length_c   1.000
_cell.angle_alpha   90.00
_cell.angle_beta   90.00
_cell.angle_gamma   90.00
#
_symmetry.space_group_name_H-M   'P 1'
#
loop_
_entity.id
_entity.type
_entity.pdbx_description
1 polymer ?
#
loop_
_entity_poly.entity_id
_entity_poly.type
_entity_poly.pdbx_seq_one_letter_code
_entity_poly.pdbx_strand_id
1 'polypeptide(L)'
;MVVEPHVLREELGDFGSIIFLKSIISGMEEAIGKKTSAIAMIAAGRQQGKKSIQELGLVNKGASLSLEEIQEKANQILGKEGTRLCIIDKIEQDGESYRVYAKETFCSSGEPKGSYRECTYTLGAIQGFLEALLGKRFRGQQIGSVLQGNTHDILEYTILG
;
A
#
# COMPACT_ATOMS: atom_id res chain seq x y z
N MET A 1 -21.44 -0.11 13.52
CA MET A 1 -21.76 -1.46 12.97
C MET A 1 -20.43 -2.20 12.77
N VAL A 2 -20.20 -3.22 13.55
CA VAL A 2 -19.04 -4.09 13.35
C VAL A 2 -19.42 -5.00 12.18
N VAL A 3 -18.77 -4.77 11.04
CA VAL A 3 -18.89 -5.71 9.92
C VAL A 3 -18.05 -6.92 10.34
N GLU A 4 -18.69 -8.03 10.65
CA GLU A 4 -17.93 -9.27 10.87
C GLU A 4 -17.12 -9.58 9.60
N PRO A 5 -15.84 -9.92 9.74
CA PRO A 5 -15.03 -10.26 8.59
C PRO A 5 -15.64 -11.50 7.92
N HIS A 6 -16.10 -11.32 6.69
CA HIS A 6 -16.65 -12.43 5.91
C HIS A 6 -15.51 -13.33 5.47
N VAL A 7 -15.39 -14.49 6.11
CA VAL A 7 -14.39 -15.51 5.75
C VAL A 7 -14.83 -16.19 4.45
N LEU A 8 -14.00 -16.09 3.42
CA LEU A 8 -14.28 -16.65 2.09
C LEU A 8 -13.90 -18.13 2.01
N ARG A 9 -12.87 -18.55 2.73
CA ARG A 9 -12.37 -19.93 2.74
C ARG A 9 -12.33 -20.46 4.17
N GLU A 10 -13.23 -21.40 4.48
CA GLU A 10 -13.39 -21.91 5.86
C GLU A 10 -12.19 -22.69 6.38
N GLU A 11 -11.54 -23.50 5.54
CA GLU A 11 -10.43 -24.37 5.96
C GLU A 11 -9.06 -23.67 5.85
N LEU A 12 -8.80 -22.98 4.73
CA LEU A 12 -7.48 -22.40 4.45
C LEU A 12 -7.34 -20.95 4.92
N GLY A 13 -8.46 -20.30 5.26
CA GLY A 13 -8.46 -18.88 5.55
C GLY A 13 -8.23 -18.03 4.31
N ASP A 14 -8.22 -16.71 4.48
CA ASP A 14 -8.22 -15.76 3.38
C ASP A 14 -6.83 -15.18 3.06
N PHE A 15 -5.82 -15.48 3.89
CA PHE A 15 -4.45 -15.02 3.65
C PHE A 15 -3.70 -15.98 2.73
N GLY A 16 -3.02 -15.41 1.75
CA GLY A 16 -2.15 -16.13 0.84
C GLY A 16 -0.67 -15.99 1.21
N SER A 17 0.14 -16.91 0.68
CA SER A 17 1.59 -16.83 0.82
C SER A 17 2.17 -15.66 -0.01
N ILE A 18 3.09 -14.88 0.56
CA ILE A 18 3.82 -13.86 -0.19
C ILE A 18 4.68 -14.47 -1.30
N ILE A 19 5.14 -15.72 -1.15
CA ILE A 19 5.87 -16.44 -2.19
C ILE A 19 4.99 -16.65 -3.42
N PHE A 20 3.74 -17.04 -3.22
CA PHE A 20 2.74 -17.17 -4.28
C PHE A 20 2.47 -15.83 -4.97
N LEU A 21 2.24 -14.75 -4.21
CA LEU A 21 2.01 -13.41 -4.76
C LEU A 21 3.22 -12.88 -5.54
N LYS A 22 4.42 -13.08 -5.01
CA LYS A 22 5.66 -12.67 -5.69
C LYS A 22 5.90 -13.45 -6.97
N SER A 23 5.54 -14.75 -7.03
CA SER A 23 5.65 -15.55 -8.24
C SER A 23 4.71 -15.07 -9.36
N ILE A 24 3.50 -14.62 -8.99
CA ILE A 24 2.56 -14.01 -9.95
C ILE A 24 3.15 -12.74 -10.55
N ILE A 25 3.69 -11.85 -9.70
CA ILE A 25 4.30 -10.59 -10.17
C ILE A 25 5.48 -10.86 -11.08
N SER A 26 6.39 -11.79 -10.70
CA SER A 26 7.54 -12.15 -11.52
C SER A 26 7.11 -12.74 -12.86
N GLY A 27 6.11 -13.61 -12.88
CA GLY A 27 5.56 -14.17 -14.11
C GLY A 27 4.92 -13.11 -15.01
N MET A 28 4.23 -12.14 -14.45
CA MET A 28 3.69 -10.99 -15.21
C MET A 28 4.81 -10.14 -15.80
N GLU A 29 5.86 -9.87 -15.03
CA GLU A 29 7.02 -9.10 -15.51
C GLU A 29 7.72 -9.80 -16.67
N GLU A 30 7.86 -11.13 -16.63
CA GLU A 30 8.41 -11.91 -17.72
C GLU A 30 7.52 -11.89 -18.98
N ALA A 31 6.19 -11.98 -18.79
CA ALA A 31 5.24 -12.07 -19.90
C ALA A 31 4.98 -10.72 -20.60
N ILE A 32 4.86 -9.65 -19.85
CA ILE A 32 4.42 -8.33 -20.37
C ILE A 32 5.40 -7.19 -20.09
N GLY A 33 6.54 -7.47 -19.46
CA GLY A 33 7.58 -6.50 -19.11
C GLY A 33 7.31 -5.80 -17.76
N LYS A 34 8.38 -5.33 -17.14
CA LYS A 34 8.33 -4.68 -15.80
C LYS A 34 7.46 -3.44 -15.77
N LYS A 35 7.56 -2.59 -16.79
CA LYS A 35 6.81 -1.32 -16.86
C LYS A 35 5.31 -1.56 -16.93
N THR A 36 4.85 -2.42 -17.81
CA THR A 36 3.43 -2.74 -17.97
C THR A 36 2.88 -3.44 -16.73
N SER A 37 3.65 -4.37 -16.16
CA SER A 37 3.30 -5.03 -14.90
C SER A 37 3.17 -4.04 -13.76
N ALA A 38 4.10 -3.08 -13.62
CA ALA A 38 4.05 -2.05 -12.60
C ALA A 38 2.79 -1.17 -12.72
N ILE A 39 2.44 -0.75 -13.93
CA ILE A 39 1.22 0.04 -14.19
C ILE A 39 -0.02 -0.72 -13.72
N ALA A 40 -0.12 -2.00 -14.07
CA ALA A 40 -1.24 -2.87 -13.67
C ALA A 40 -1.32 -3.04 -12.16
N MET A 41 -0.17 -3.30 -11.50
CA MET A 41 -0.10 -3.49 -10.06
C MET A 41 -0.46 -2.23 -9.27
N ILE A 42 0.05 -1.07 -9.69
CA ILE A 42 -0.27 0.22 -9.07
C ILE A 42 -1.77 0.52 -9.21
N ALA A 43 -2.34 0.31 -10.39
CA ALA A 43 -3.77 0.50 -10.63
C ALA A 43 -4.64 -0.42 -9.77
N ALA A 44 -4.29 -1.68 -9.66
CA ALA A 44 -5.00 -2.65 -8.82
C ALA A 44 -4.93 -2.27 -7.34
N GLY A 45 -3.75 -1.92 -6.84
CA GLY A 45 -3.56 -1.45 -5.47
C GLY A 45 -4.37 -0.20 -5.18
N ARG A 46 -4.33 0.79 -6.06
CA ARG A 46 -5.08 2.04 -5.93
C ARG A 46 -6.59 1.82 -5.83
N GLN A 47 -7.12 0.94 -6.67
CA GLN A 47 -8.54 0.57 -6.62
C GLN A 47 -8.89 -0.09 -5.29
N GLN A 48 -8.07 -1.01 -4.80
CA GLN A 48 -8.31 -1.70 -3.52
C GLN A 48 -8.21 -0.75 -2.32
N GLY A 49 -7.25 0.17 -2.32
CA GLY A 49 -7.12 1.18 -1.27
C GLY A 49 -8.34 2.08 -1.17
N LYS A 50 -8.87 2.54 -2.30
CA LYS A 50 -10.13 3.32 -2.35
C LYS A 50 -11.30 2.53 -1.83
N LYS A 51 -11.45 1.28 -2.27
CA LYS A 51 -12.53 0.40 -1.85
C LYS A 51 -12.54 0.19 -0.34
N SER A 52 -11.37 -0.01 0.26
CA SER A 52 -11.25 -0.20 1.72
C SER A 52 -11.76 1.02 2.50
N ILE A 53 -11.46 2.22 2.05
CA ILE A 53 -11.98 3.46 2.66
C ILE A 53 -13.49 3.60 2.47
N GLN A 54 -14.02 3.22 1.31
CA GLN A 54 -15.45 3.22 1.05
C GLN A 54 -16.19 2.25 1.99
N GLU A 55 -15.66 1.05 2.17
CA GLU A 55 -16.22 0.03 3.05
C GLU A 55 -16.24 0.46 4.52
N LEU A 56 -15.25 1.25 4.96
CA LEU A 56 -15.21 1.82 6.31
C LEU A 56 -16.08 3.07 6.47
N GLY A 57 -16.68 3.60 5.41
CA GLY A 57 -17.48 4.82 5.45
C GLY A 57 -16.66 6.08 5.74
N LEU A 58 -15.37 6.10 5.39
CA LEU A 58 -14.44 7.19 5.69
C LEU A 58 -14.10 8.09 4.48
N VAL A 59 -14.84 7.98 3.39
CA VAL A 59 -14.62 8.81 2.20
C VAL A 59 -14.70 10.30 2.56
N ASN A 60 -13.68 11.07 2.17
CA ASN A 60 -13.56 12.51 2.42
C ASN A 60 -13.55 12.91 3.90
N LYS A 61 -13.25 12.00 4.82
CA LYS A 61 -13.26 12.28 6.27
C LYS A 61 -11.86 12.51 6.86
N GLY A 62 -10.82 12.51 6.05
CA GLY A 62 -9.44 12.61 6.51
C GLY A 62 -9.02 13.99 7.02
N ALA A 63 -9.69 15.07 6.61
CA ALA A 63 -9.33 16.41 7.03
C ALA A 63 -9.46 16.66 8.55
N SER A 64 -10.31 15.87 9.23
CA SER A 64 -10.49 15.95 10.69
C SER A 64 -9.56 15.02 11.47
N LEU A 65 -8.73 14.23 10.79
CA LEU A 65 -7.84 13.25 11.40
C LEU A 65 -6.41 13.81 11.52
N SER A 66 -5.73 13.47 12.62
CA SER A 66 -4.31 13.69 12.76
C SER A 66 -3.51 12.68 11.90
N LEU A 67 -2.24 12.95 11.69
CA LEU A 67 -1.36 12.01 10.95
C LEU A 67 -1.27 10.65 11.67
N GLU A 68 -1.26 10.65 12.99
CA GLU A 68 -1.29 9.44 13.82
C GLU A 68 -2.57 8.64 13.62
N GLU A 69 -3.72 9.31 13.58
CA GLU A 69 -5.01 8.67 13.32
C GLU A 69 -5.08 8.11 11.88
N ILE A 70 -4.53 8.81 10.90
CA ILE A 70 -4.41 8.32 9.51
C ILE A 70 -3.52 7.08 9.48
N GLN A 71 -2.39 7.10 10.20
CA GLN A 71 -1.49 5.96 10.32
C GLN A 71 -2.19 4.74 10.95
N GLU A 72 -2.94 4.94 12.01
CA GLU A 72 -3.71 3.87 12.65
C GLU A 72 -4.73 3.25 11.70
N LYS A 73 -5.45 4.08 10.94
CA LYS A 73 -6.40 3.61 9.91
C LYS A 73 -5.70 2.84 8.80
N ALA A 74 -4.55 3.33 8.36
CA ALA A 74 -3.73 2.62 7.36
C ALA A 74 -3.29 1.25 7.86
N ASN A 75 -2.81 1.14 9.10
CA ASN A 75 -2.41 -0.13 9.69
C ASN A 75 -3.59 -1.08 9.95
N GLN A 76 -4.77 -0.55 10.25
CA GLN A 76 -5.99 -1.35 10.37
C GLN A 76 -6.34 -2.05 9.05
N ILE A 77 -6.14 -1.37 7.91
CA ILE A 77 -6.45 -1.88 6.58
C ILE A 77 -5.29 -2.71 6.01
N LEU A 78 -4.07 -2.23 6.12
CA LEU A 78 -2.90 -2.76 5.42
C LEU A 78 -1.99 -3.62 6.31
N GLY A 79 -2.16 -3.54 7.62
CA GLY A 79 -1.30 -4.20 8.59
C GLY A 79 -1.78 -5.59 9.01
N LYS A 80 -1.39 -5.97 10.22
CA LYS A 80 -1.59 -7.32 10.76
C LYS A 80 -3.06 -7.77 10.79
N GLU A 81 -3.96 -6.86 11.12
CA GLU A 81 -5.40 -7.15 11.23
C GLU A 81 -6.15 -6.97 9.89
N GLY A 82 -5.48 -6.44 8.90
CA GLY A 82 -6.02 -6.21 7.55
C GLY A 82 -5.44 -7.16 6.52
N THR A 83 -4.98 -6.58 5.41
CA THR A 83 -4.46 -7.35 4.26
C THR A 83 -3.04 -7.88 4.44
N ARG A 84 -2.34 -7.45 5.48
CA ARG A 84 -0.94 -7.79 5.77
C ARG A 84 0.02 -7.41 4.64
N LEU A 85 -0.27 -6.30 3.98
CA LEU A 85 0.55 -5.78 2.89
C LEU A 85 1.87 -5.18 3.39
N CYS A 86 1.80 -4.43 4.48
CA CYS A 86 2.94 -3.78 5.11
C CYS A 86 2.55 -3.24 6.50
N ILE A 87 3.55 -2.75 7.23
CA ILE A 87 3.35 -1.98 8.45
C ILE A 87 3.75 -0.54 8.18
N ILE A 88 2.87 0.41 8.47
CA ILE A 88 3.15 1.84 8.38
C ILE A 88 3.68 2.31 9.74
N ASP A 89 4.95 2.65 9.79
CA ASP A 89 5.60 3.13 11.03
C ASP A 89 5.41 4.62 11.27
N LYS A 90 5.29 5.39 10.20
CA LYS A 90 5.22 6.84 10.28
C LYS A 90 4.60 7.44 9.03
N ILE A 91 3.85 8.51 9.20
CA ILE A 91 3.42 9.40 8.12
C ILE A 91 3.85 10.82 8.48
N GLU A 92 4.53 11.47 7.57
CA GLU A 92 4.91 12.88 7.65
C GLU A 92 4.18 13.68 6.57
N GLN A 93 3.87 14.92 6.87
CA GLN A 93 3.35 15.86 5.90
C GLN A 93 4.30 17.06 5.80
N ASP A 94 4.70 17.37 4.59
CA ASP A 94 5.51 18.54 4.24
C ASP A 94 4.81 19.29 3.10
N GLY A 95 4.10 20.36 3.46
CA GLY A 95 3.28 21.10 2.50
C GLY A 95 2.21 20.21 1.86
N GLU A 96 2.28 20.04 0.55
CA GLU A 96 1.34 19.23 -0.24
C GLU A 96 1.80 17.78 -0.43
N SER A 97 2.89 17.39 0.22
CA SER A 97 3.44 16.04 0.13
C SER A 97 3.28 15.27 1.43
N TYR A 98 2.93 13.99 1.30
CA TYR A 98 2.89 13.03 2.40
C TYR A 98 3.97 11.99 2.17
N ARG A 99 4.80 11.72 3.19
CA ARG A 99 5.78 10.63 3.17
C ARG A 99 5.32 9.53 4.10
N VAL A 100 5.25 8.33 3.57
CA VAL A 100 4.82 7.14 4.28
C VAL A 100 6.01 6.20 4.44
N TYR A 101 6.34 5.88 5.68
CA TYR A 101 7.45 5.01 6.03
C TYR A 101 6.90 3.61 6.33
N ALA A 102 7.14 2.68 5.42
CA ALA A 102 6.63 1.33 5.48
C ALA A 102 7.76 0.32 5.75
N LYS A 103 7.45 -0.70 6.54
CA LYS A 103 8.33 -1.84 6.76
C LYS A 103 7.57 -3.15 6.53
N GLU A 104 8.31 -4.23 6.45
CA GLU A 104 7.77 -5.56 6.16
C GLU A 104 6.88 -5.58 4.91
N THR A 105 7.21 -4.75 3.91
CA THR A 105 6.49 -4.72 2.66
C THR A 105 6.67 -6.05 1.93
N PHE A 106 5.61 -6.58 1.35
CA PHE A 106 5.74 -7.84 0.63
C PHE A 106 6.64 -7.73 -0.60
N CYS A 107 6.73 -6.55 -1.20
CA CYS A 107 7.56 -6.32 -2.38
C CYS A 107 9.07 -6.41 -2.09
N SER A 108 9.53 -5.90 -0.95
CA SER A 108 10.94 -5.97 -0.54
C SER A 108 11.29 -7.26 0.21
N SER A 109 10.31 -7.95 0.77
CA SER A 109 10.54 -9.16 1.55
C SER A 109 11.09 -10.29 0.68
N GLY A 110 12.22 -10.87 1.11
CA GLY A 110 12.87 -11.98 0.39
C GLY A 110 13.70 -11.55 -0.83
N GLU A 111 13.78 -10.25 -1.13
CA GLU A 111 14.63 -9.75 -2.21
C GLU A 111 16.07 -9.57 -1.72
N PRO A 112 17.07 -9.79 -2.57
CA PRO A 112 18.46 -9.54 -2.19
C PRO A 112 18.72 -8.05 -2.00
N LYS A 113 19.60 -7.71 -1.04
CA LYS A 113 20.07 -6.33 -0.88
C LYS A 113 20.70 -5.83 -2.17
N GLY A 114 20.44 -4.57 -2.49
CA GLY A 114 20.88 -3.95 -3.73
C GLY A 114 19.95 -4.18 -4.92
N SER A 115 18.90 -4.99 -4.77
CA SER A 115 17.86 -5.14 -5.79
C SER A 115 17.14 -3.82 -6.06
N TYR A 116 16.81 -3.58 -7.32
CA TYR A 116 16.03 -2.42 -7.76
C TYR A 116 14.51 -2.67 -7.78
N ARG A 117 14.06 -3.72 -7.10
CA ARG A 117 12.62 -4.00 -7.01
C ARG A 117 11.90 -2.87 -6.32
N GLU A 118 10.81 -2.42 -6.91
CA GLU A 118 9.99 -1.34 -6.41
C GLU A 118 8.68 -1.86 -5.81
N CYS A 119 8.11 -1.08 -4.89
CA CYS A 119 6.80 -1.33 -4.31
C CYS A 119 5.73 -0.81 -5.27
N THR A 120 5.15 -1.67 -6.09
CA THR A 120 4.15 -1.28 -7.09
C THR A 120 2.73 -1.35 -6.54
N TYR A 121 2.28 -2.52 -6.16
CA TYR A 121 0.94 -2.68 -5.57
C TYR A 121 0.79 -1.86 -4.29
N THR A 122 1.79 -1.90 -3.41
CA THR A 122 1.80 -1.15 -2.15
C THR A 122 1.73 0.36 -2.39
N LEU A 123 2.48 0.86 -3.38
CA LEU A 123 2.44 2.28 -3.77
C LEU A 123 1.01 2.68 -4.16
N GLY A 124 0.37 1.88 -4.98
CA GLY A 124 -1.01 2.11 -5.40
C GLY A 124 -2.01 2.02 -4.25
N ALA A 125 -1.89 1.00 -3.40
CA ALA A 125 -2.81 0.78 -2.28
C ALA A 125 -2.83 1.97 -1.30
N ILE A 126 -1.66 2.48 -0.94
CA ILE A 126 -1.56 3.65 -0.07
C ILE A 126 -2.05 4.91 -0.79
N GLN A 127 -1.77 5.05 -2.09
CA GLN A 127 -2.30 6.15 -2.89
C GLN A 127 -3.83 6.18 -2.88
N GLY A 128 -4.47 5.06 -3.18
CA GLY A 128 -5.93 4.94 -3.18
C GLY A 128 -6.54 5.20 -1.81
N PHE A 129 -5.90 4.71 -0.75
CA PHE A 129 -6.27 4.99 0.64
C PHE A 129 -6.26 6.49 0.93
N LEU A 130 -5.16 7.19 0.64
CA LEU A 130 -5.04 8.63 0.88
C LEU A 130 -6.01 9.44 0.01
N GLU A 131 -6.15 9.08 -1.26
CA GLU A 131 -7.07 9.79 -2.18
C GLU A 131 -8.52 9.72 -1.71
N ALA A 132 -8.99 8.54 -1.34
CA ALA A 132 -10.36 8.37 -0.87
C ALA A 132 -10.60 9.02 0.50
N LEU A 133 -9.64 8.88 1.42
CA LEU A 133 -9.73 9.44 2.76
C LEU A 133 -9.72 10.97 2.75
N LEU A 134 -8.80 11.58 1.98
CA LEU A 134 -8.57 13.02 1.97
C LEU A 134 -9.38 13.76 0.88
N GLY A 135 -10.01 13.03 -0.05
CA GLY A 135 -10.77 13.64 -1.15
C GLY A 135 -9.89 14.41 -2.13
N LYS A 136 -8.66 13.97 -2.33
CA LYS A 136 -7.66 14.63 -3.20
C LYS A 136 -7.05 13.62 -4.16
N ARG A 137 -6.44 14.12 -5.22
CA ARG A 137 -5.65 13.30 -6.14
C ARG A 137 -4.18 13.45 -5.82
N PHE A 138 -3.45 12.35 -5.90
CA PHE A 138 -2.03 12.31 -5.60
C PHE A 138 -1.22 11.72 -6.75
N ARG A 139 0.03 12.17 -6.82
CA ARG A 139 1.09 11.48 -7.56
C ARG A 139 1.95 10.76 -6.55
N GLY A 140 2.08 9.44 -6.69
CA GLY A 140 2.91 8.61 -5.81
C GLY A 140 4.23 8.23 -6.46
N GLN A 141 5.29 8.16 -5.65
CA GLN A 141 6.59 7.63 -6.06
C GLN A 141 7.32 7.03 -4.86
N GLN A 142 8.09 6.00 -5.09
CA GLN A 142 8.99 5.46 -4.07
C GLN A 142 10.28 6.28 -4.06
N ILE A 143 10.64 6.84 -2.90
CA ILE A 143 11.84 7.67 -2.73
C ILE A 143 12.91 7.03 -1.86
N GLY A 144 12.61 5.91 -1.22
CA GLY A 144 13.55 5.15 -0.42
C GLY A 144 13.22 3.67 -0.43
N SER A 145 14.23 2.83 -0.23
CA SER A 145 14.05 1.37 -0.19
C SER A 145 15.00 0.74 0.82
N VAL A 146 14.47 -0.23 1.58
CA VAL A 146 15.31 -1.06 2.47
C VAL A 146 16.34 -1.85 1.67
N LEU A 147 16.06 -2.14 0.41
CA LEU A 147 16.99 -2.85 -0.49
C LEU A 147 18.17 -1.98 -0.91
N GLN A 148 18.03 -0.66 -0.81
CA GLN A 148 19.05 0.33 -1.13
C GLN A 148 19.70 0.95 0.12
N GLY A 149 19.47 0.38 1.30
CA GLY A 149 20.11 0.79 2.55
C GLY A 149 19.28 1.74 3.42
N ASN A 150 18.07 2.11 3.03
CA ASN A 150 17.16 2.85 3.91
C ASN A 150 16.62 1.97 5.03
N THR A 151 16.17 2.57 6.13
CA THR A 151 15.53 1.85 7.24
C THR A 151 14.12 1.38 6.89
N HIS A 152 13.47 2.04 5.95
CA HIS A 152 12.11 1.78 5.49
C HIS A 152 12.04 1.84 3.97
N ASP A 153 10.99 1.25 3.41
CA ASP A 153 10.51 1.64 2.10
C ASP A 153 9.74 2.94 2.28
N ILE A 154 10.14 3.98 1.56
CA ILE A 154 9.59 5.32 1.72
C ILE A 154 8.82 5.70 0.46
N LEU A 155 7.53 5.98 0.64
CA LEU A 155 6.61 6.30 -0.43
C LEU A 155 6.13 7.75 -0.26
N GLU A 156 6.29 8.55 -1.29
CA GLU A 156 5.91 9.97 -1.27
C GLU A 156 4.70 10.20 -2.19
N TYR A 157 3.74 10.95 -1.66
CA TYR A 157 2.50 11.28 -2.35
C TYR A 157 2.31 12.79 -2.36
N THR A 158 2.34 13.39 -3.54
CA THR A 158 2.17 14.84 -3.73
C THR A 158 0.79 15.13 -4.31
N ILE A 159 0.11 16.11 -3.72
CA ILE A 159 -1.22 16.53 -4.19
C ILE A 159 -1.11 17.10 -5.60
N LEU A 160 -1.99 16.63 -6.48
CA LEU A 160 -2.17 17.18 -7.81
C LEU A 160 -3.17 18.34 -7.74
N GLY A 161 -2.70 19.51 -8.12
CA GLY A 161 -3.52 20.71 -8.16
C GLY A 161 -4.60 20.70 -9.22
#